data_83f5b9cdf0b4d4823a2307e88bc38075
#
_entry.id   83f5b9cdf0b4d4823a2307e88bc38075
#
_cell.length_a   1.000
_cell.length_b   1.000
_cell.length_c   1.000
_cell.angle_alpha   90.00
_cell.angle_beta   90.00
_cell.angle_gamma   90.00
#
_symmetry.space_group_name_H-M   'P 1'
#
loop_
_entity.id
_entity.type
_entity.pdbx_description
1 polymer ?
#
loop_
_entity_poly.entity_id
_entity_poly.type
_entity_poly.pdbx_seq_one_letter_code
_entity_poly.pdbx_strand_id
1 'polypeptide(L)'
;MAEFALPNNSKIVKGKIYKDKTGSKNLKIVNVYRWNPDDGLNPRIDTFEVDMDNCGPKVLDILFKIKNEIDSSLTFRRSCAHGVCGSCAMNVDGVNTLSCIKSHQDIKGELNIYPLPHLKVIKDLIGDLSNLYKQYESIQPWLKTSKTNTEKKEILQSQNDRSKLDGYYECILCACCSTSC
;
A
#
# COMPACT_ATOMS: atom_id res chain seq x y z
N MET A 1 35.32 23.01 4.36
CA MET A 1 33.87 22.97 4.62
C MET A 1 33.40 21.58 4.18
N ALA A 2 32.69 20.87 5.05
CA ALA A 2 32.13 19.59 4.65
C ALA A 2 30.96 19.86 3.68
N GLU A 3 31.03 19.32 2.48
CA GLU A 3 29.98 19.42 1.47
C GLU A 3 28.95 18.34 1.75
N PHE A 4 27.72 18.72 2.07
CA PHE A 4 26.62 17.76 2.24
C PHE A 4 26.15 17.29 0.87
N ALA A 5 26.56 16.08 0.49
CA ALA A 5 25.99 15.41 -0.66
C ALA A 5 24.80 14.56 -0.25
N LEU A 6 23.68 14.67 -0.98
CA LEU A 6 22.54 13.78 -0.79
C LEU A 6 22.92 12.35 -1.23
N PRO A 7 22.48 11.32 -0.50
CA PRO A 7 22.69 9.94 -0.92
C PRO A 7 22.15 9.70 -2.34
N ASN A 8 22.77 8.78 -3.07
CA ASN A 8 22.21 8.29 -4.31
C ASN A 8 20.78 7.78 -4.08
N ASN A 9 19.88 7.99 -5.04
CA ASN A 9 18.46 7.62 -4.98
C ASN A 9 17.60 8.42 -3.97
N SER A 10 18.12 9.49 -3.37
CA SER A 10 17.37 10.32 -2.41
C SER A 10 16.49 11.39 -3.08
N LYS A 11 16.65 11.63 -4.37
CA LYS A 11 15.95 12.68 -5.13
C LYS A 11 14.94 12.08 -6.08
N ILE A 12 13.67 12.41 -5.90
CA ILE A 12 12.62 12.05 -6.85
C ILE A 12 12.75 12.95 -8.09
N VAL A 13 12.79 12.35 -9.26
CA VAL A 13 12.88 13.04 -10.55
C VAL A 13 11.57 12.89 -11.34
N LYS A 14 11.39 13.76 -12.35
CA LYS A 14 10.28 13.64 -13.30
C LYS A 14 10.49 12.37 -14.14
N GLY A 15 9.46 11.54 -14.22
CA GLY A 15 9.47 10.29 -14.95
C GLY A 15 8.85 10.39 -16.36
N LYS A 16 8.29 9.27 -16.81
CA LYS A 16 7.65 9.14 -18.12
C LYS A 16 6.22 9.69 -18.08
N ILE A 17 5.76 10.17 -19.23
CA ILE A 17 4.37 10.57 -19.44
C ILE A 17 3.74 9.59 -20.42
N TYR A 18 2.71 8.89 -19.98
CA TYR A 18 1.93 7.95 -20.78
C TYR A 18 0.62 8.62 -21.18
N LYS A 19 0.57 9.08 -22.42
CA LYS A 19 -0.63 9.72 -22.98
C LYS A 19 -1.68 8.69 -23.34
N ASP A 20 -2.93 9.07 -23.18
CA ASP A 20 -4.05 8.27 -23.64
C ASP A 20 -3.99 8.04 -25.16
N LYS A 21 -4.38 6.83 -25.57
CA LYS A 21 -4.46 6.41 -26.97
C LYS A 21 -5.88 6.13 -27.43
N THR A 22 -6.83 6.16 -26.51
CA THR A 22 -8.23 5.80 -26.76
C THR A 22 -9.03 6.96 -27.32
N GLY A 23 -8.59 8.20 -27.07
CA GLY A 23 -9.32 9.42 -27.43
C GLY A 23 -10.53 9.69 -26.53
N SER A 24 -10.60 9.07 -25.36
CA SER A 24 -11.65 9.31 -24.38
C SER A 24 -11.64 10.76 -23.91
N LYS A 25 -12.85 11.29 -23.62
CA LYS A 25 -13.02 12.62 -23.00
C LYS A 25 -12.99 12.58 -21.48
N ASN A 26 -13.10 11.39 -20.89
CA ASN A 26 -13.14 11.17 -19.46
C ASN A 26 -11.79 10.64 -18.95
N LEU A 27 -10.80 11.51 -18.95
CA LEU A 27 -9.45 11.18 -18.54
C LEU A 27 -9.17 11.63 -17.11
N LYS A 28 -8.46 10.78 -16.35
CA LYS A 28 -7.87 11.12 -15.06
C LYS A 28 -6.34 11.08 -15.15
N ILE A 29 -5.70 12.15 -14.68
CA ILE A 29 -4.25 12.20 -14.56
C ILE A 29 -3.85 11.48 -13.27
N VAL A 30 -2.98 10.50 -13.39
CA VAL A 30 -2.51 9.66 -12.28
C VAL A 30 -1.00 9.70 -12.22
N ASN A 31 -0.47 10.25 -11.14
CA ASN A 31 0.95 10.33 -10.86
C ASN A 31 1.35 9.19 -9.94
N VAL A 32 2.25 8.33 -10.37
CA VAL A 32 2.65 7.14 -9.62
C VAL A 32 4.15 7.15 -9.34
N TYR A 33 4.51 6.96 -8.08
CA TYR A 33 5.91 6.74 -7.70
C TYR A 33 6.43 5.45 -8.30
N ARG A 34 7.60 5.53 -8.95
CA ARG A 34 8.29 4.42 -9.59
C ARG A 34 9.74 4.36 -9.14
N TRP A 35 10.15 3.19 -8.75
CA TRP A 35 11.54 2.89 -8.43
C TRP A 35 11.84 1.41 -8.64
N ASN A 36 13.01 1.13 -9.19
CA ASN A 36 13.51 -0.22 -9.38
C ASN A 36 14.93 -0.32 -8.81
N PRO A 37 15.21 -1.25 -7.88
CA PRO A 37 16.52 -1.41 -7.28
C PRO A 37 17.60 -1.83 -8.29
N ASP A 38 17.19 -2.48 -9.38
CA ASP A 38 18.12 -3.10 -10.35
C ASP A 38 18.72 -2.10 -11.36
N ASP A 39 18.07 -0.95 -11.56
CA ASP A 39 18.54 0.04 -12.57
C ASP A 39 19.48 1.11 -12.00
N GLY A 40 19.63 1.19 -10.69
CA GLY A 40 20.49 2.15 -10.01
C GLY A 40 20.10 3.62 -10.18
N LEU A 41 18.94 3.89 -10.77
CA LEU A 41 18.45 5.23 -11.03
C LEU A 41 17.71 5.83 -9.82
N ASN A 42 17.56 7.16 -9.84
CA ASN A 42 16.72 7.84 -8.85
C ASN A 42 15.25 7.42 -9.00
N PRO A 43 14.50 7.39 -7.88
CA PRO A 43 13.06 7.27 -7.96
C PRO A 43 12.45 8.40 -8.80
N ARG A 44 11.36 8.10 -9.49
CA ARG A 44 10.68 9.03 -10.38
C ARG A 44 9.17 9.01 -10.18
N ILE A 45 8.51 10.03 -10.69
CA ILE A 45 7.03 10.06 -10.80
C ILE A 45 6.67 9.88 -12.25
N ASP A 46 6.03 8.77 -12.59
CA ASP A 46 5.45 8.54 -13.91
C ASP A 46 4.01 9.06 -13.93
N THR A 47 3.63 9.77 -14.98
CA THR A 47 2.28 10.35 -15.15
C THR A 47 1.52 9.55 -16.20
N PHE A 48 0.33 9.12 -15.86
CA PHE A 48 -0.56 8.34 -16.72
C PHE A 48 -1.84 9.11 -16.99
N GLU A 49 -2.21 9.26 -18.27
CA GLU A 49 -3.56 9.66 -18.67
C GLU A 49 -4.41 8.41 -18.76
N VAL A 50 -5.30 8.19 -17.79
CA VAL A 50 -6.11 6.98 -17.68
C VAL A 50 -7.54 7.28 -18.10
N ASP A 51 -8.02 6.53 -19.08
CA ASP A 51 -9.42 6.54 -19.49
C ASP A 51 -10.29 5.91 -18.41
N MET A 52 -11.30 6.67 -17.94
CA MET A 52 -12.16 6.27 -16.83
C MET A 52 -13.50 5.65 -17.28
N ASP A 53 -13.80 5.62 -18.58
CA ASP A 53 -15.12 5.15 -19.05
C ASP A 53 -15.39 3.68 -18.74
N ASN A 54 -14.32 2.86 -18.70
CA ASN A 54 -14.40 1.44 -18.34
C ASN A 54 -13.53 1.12 -17.13
N CYS A 55 -13.35 2.06 -16.20
CA CYS A 55 -12.58 1.86 -14.98
C CYS A 55 -13.52 1.74 -13.77
N GLY A 56 -13.24 0.78 -12.88
CA GLY A 56 -13.96 0.66 -11.62
C GLY A 56 -13.73 1.85 -10.69
N PRO A 57 -14.56 2.00 -9.63
CA PRO A 57 -14.60 3.21 -8.81
C PRO A 57 -13.42 3.37 -7.83
N LYS A 58 -12.58 2.35 -7.66
CA LYS A 58 -11.51 2.33 -6.66
C LYS A 58 -10.16 2.72 -7.24
N VAL A 59 -9.30 3.26 -6.39
CA VAL A 59 -7.89 3.52 -6.76
C VAL A 59 -7.19 2.24 -7.23
N LEU A 60 -7.50 1.10 -6.62
CA LEU A 60 -6.97 -0.19 -7.05
C LEU A 60 -7.34 -0.55 -8.49
N ASP A 61 -8.55 -0.20 -8.94
CA ASP A 61 -9.01 -0.47 -10.32
C ASP A 61 -8.19 0.33 -11.33
N ILE A 62 -7.86 1.59 -11.00
CA ILE A 62 -6.95 2.42 -11.80
C ILE A 62 -5.56 1.77 -11.90
N LEU A 63 -5.01 1.28 -10.79
CA LEU A 63 -3.71 0.60 -10.80
C LEU A 63 -3.74 -0.67 -11.66
N PHE A 64 -4.84 -1.41 -11.64
CA PHE A 64 -5.02 -2.55 -12.53
C PHE A 64 -5.08 -2.14 -14.00
N LYS A 65 -5.82 -1.09 -14.31
CA LYS A 65 -5.91 -0.58 -15.68
C LYS A 65 -4.55 -0.12 -16.19
N ILE A 66 -3.80 0.63 -15.38
CA ILE A 66 -2.42 1.03 -15.72
C ILE A 66 -1.56 -0.21 -15.99
N LYS A 67 -1.56 -1.18 -15.07
CA LYS A 67 -0.72 -2.38 -15.18
C LYS A 67 -1.07 -3.26 -16.38
N ASN A 68 -2.36 -3.42 -16.69
CA ASN A 68 -2.81 -4.34 -17.71
C ASN A 68 -2.78 -3.74 -19.12
N GLU A 69 -3.00 -2.43 -19.25
CA GLU A 69 -3.22 -1.78 -20.55
C GLU A 69 -2.11 -0.80 -20.94
N ILE A 70 -1.38 -0.20 -19.96
CA ILE A 70 -0.43 0.88 -20.24
C ILE A 70 1.00 0.47 -19.92
N ASP A 71 1.30 0.02 -18.70
CA ASP A 71 2.63 -0.35 -18.24
C ASP A 71 2.61 -1.56 -17.30
N SER A 72 2.87 -2.74 -17.82
CA SER A 72 2.88 -4.00 -17.09
C SER A 72 3.98 -4.10 -16.03
N SER A 73 4.99 -3.23 -16.09
CA SER A 73 6.10 -3.21 -15.12
C SER A 73 5.72 -2.62 -13.76
N LEU A 74 4.57 -1.90 -13.65
CA LEU A 74 4.10 -1.33 -12.40
C LEU A 74 3.90 -2.41 -11.34
N THR A 75 4.52 -2.19 -10.16
CA THR A 75 4.52 -3.19 -9.09
C THR A 75 3.80 -2.69 -7.84
N PHE A 76 2.80 -3.43 -7.39
CA PHE A 76 2.04 -3.18 -6.16
C PHE A 76 1.50 -4.49 -5.57
N ARG A 77 1.17 -4.48 -4.27
CA ARG A 77 0.55 -5.63 -3.60
C ARG A 77 -0.97 -5.53 -3.66
N ARG A 78 -1.60 -6.67 -3.80
CA ARG A 78 -3.06 -6.81 -3.68
C ARG A 78 -3.43 -8.25 -3.31
N SER A 79 -4.60 -8.43 -2.73
CA SER A 79 -5.17 -9.75 -2.46
C SER A 79 -6.70 -9.68 -2.46
N CYS A 80 -7.33 -9.39 -1.31
CA CYS A 80 -8.79 -9.51 -1.13
C CYS A 80 -9.64 -8.52 -1.95
N ALA A 81 -9.14 -7.33 -2.26
CA ALA A 81 -9.85 -6.23 -2.90
C ALA A 81 -11.09 -5.70 -2.12
N HIS A 82 -11.24 -6.03 -0.82
CA HIS A 82 -12.41 -5.70 0.02
C HIS A 82 -12.05 -4.99 1.34
N GLY A 83 -10.81 -4.55 1.51
CA GLY A 83 -10.39 -3.87 2.74
C GLY A 83 -10.08 -4.80 3.93
N VAL A 84 -9.92 -6.11 3.72
CA VAL A 84 -9.75 -7.10 4.78
C VAL A 84 -8.30 -7.48 5.03
N CYS A 85 -7.48 -7.65 3.97
CA CYS A 85 -6.14 -8.22 4.10
C CYS A 85 -5.01 -7.20 4.32
N GLY A 86 -5.28 -5.91 4.16
CA GLY A 86 -4.28 -4.85 4.34
C GLY A 86 -3.21 -4.73 3.25
N SER A 87 -3.08 -5.70 2.33
CA SER A 87 -1.94 -5.79 1.41
C SER A 87 -1.83 -4.64 0.41
N CYS A 88 -2.92 -3.99 0.05
CA CYS A 88 -2.96 -2.88 -0.89
C CYS A 88 -2.82 -1.49 -0.22
N ALA A 89 -2.25 -1.43 0.99
CA ALA A 89 -1.99 -0.19 1.69
C ALA A 89 -0.92 0.63 0.96
N MET A 90 -1.21 1.90 0.77
CA MET A 90 -0.34 2.88 0.12
C MET A 90 -0.74 4.31 0.51
N ASN A 91 0.07 5.28 0.13
CA ASN A 91 -0.27 6.69 0.31
C ASN A 91 -0.97 7.21 -0.95
N VAL A 92 -2.17 7.72 -0.77
CA VAL A 92 -3.00 8.31 -1.83
C VAL A 92 -3.29 9.76 -1.49
N ASP A 93 -2.76 10.70 -2.26
CA ASP A 93 -2.83 12.14 -2.03
C ASP A 93 -2.49 12.55 -0.58
N GLY A 94 -1.39 12.03 -0.05
CA GLY A 94 -0.93 12.34 1.30
C GLY A 94 -1.61 11.55 2.42
N VAL A 95 -2.62 10.72 2.13
CA VAL A 95 -3.34 9.92 3.12
C VAL A 95 -2.99 8.44 2.98
N ASN A 96 -2.53 7.81 4.06
CA ASN A 96 -2.30 6.37 4.10
C ASN A 96 -3.63 5.62 4.14
N THR A 97 -3.90 4.83 3.13
CA THR A 97 -5.18 4.12 2.97
C THR A 97 -5.02 2.82 2.19
N LEU A 98 -6.08 2.04 2.15
CA LEU A 98 -6.16 0.85 1.30
C LEU A 98 -6.73 1.24 -0.07
N SER A 99 -5.99 1.01 -1.13
CA SER A 99 -6.41 1.39 -2.50
C SER A 99 -7.69 0.66 -2.95
N CYS A 100 -8.00 -0.50 -2.37
CA CYS A 100 -9.19 -1.28 -2.70
C CYS A 100 -10.51 -0.73 -2.11
N ILE A 101 -10.44 0.22 -1.16
CA ILE A 101 -11.64 0.86 -0.58
C ILE A 101 -11.70 2.35 -0.86
N LYS A 102 -10.57 2.98 -1.20
CA LYS A 102 -10.52 4.41 -1.53
C LYS A 102 -11.14 4.65 -2.90
N SER A 103 -12.19 5.47 -2.94
CA SER A 103 -12.79 5.91 -4.20
C SER A 103 -11.91 6.97 -4.87
N HIS A 104 -11.67 6.85 -6.16
CA HIS A 104 -10.99 7.88 -6.94
C HIS A 104 -11.90 9.09 -7.23
N GLN A 105 -13.22 8.93 -7.09
CA GLN A 105 -14.20 10.00 -7.30
C GLN A 105 -14.17 11.06 -6.19
N ASP A 106 -13.71 10.67 -4.97
CA ASP A 106 -13.52 11.59 -3.85
C ASP A 106 -12.35 12.55 -4.07
N ILE A 107 -11.49 12.26 -5.06
CA ILE A 107 -10.25 12.98 -5.32
C ILE A 107 -10.47 13.92 -6.50
N LYS A 108 -10.44 15.22 -6.23
CA LYS A 108 -10.57 16.26 -7.25
C LYS A 108 -9.22 16.51 -7.93
N GLY A 109 -9.19 16.56 -9.27
CA GLY A 109 -7.98 16.81 -10.05
C GLY A 109 -7.10 15.57 -10.23
N GLU A 110 -5.80 15.76 -10.14
CA GLU A 110 -4.81 14.70 -10.30
C GLU A 110 -4.80 13.75 -9.10
N LEU A 111 -4.52 12.48 -9.37
CA LEU A 111 -4.37 11.44 -8.36
C LEU A 111 -2.90 11.11 -8.15
N ASN A 112 -2.39 11.28 -6.94
CA ASN A 112 -1.00 11.03 -6.61
C ASN A 112 -0.87 9.77 -5.74
N ILE A 113 -0.07 8.79 -6.17
CA ILE A 113 0.08 7.50 -5.51
C ILE A 113 1.54 7.24 -5.18
N TYR A 114 1.80 7.02 -3.90
CA TYR A 114 3.12 6.73 -3.34
C TYR A 114 3.10 5.44 -2.52
N PRO A 115 4.26 4.79 -2.28
CA PRO A 115 4.35 3.75 -1.27
C PRO A 115 4.02 4.32 0.11
N LEU A 116 3.72 3.48 1.09
CA LEU A 116 3.61 3.90 2.48
C LEU A 116 4.90 4.61 2.93
N PRO A 117 4.80 5.78 3.59
CA PRO A 117 5.97 6.52 4.05
C PRO A 117 6.74 5.77 5.13
N HIS A 118 7.99 6.18 5.39
CA HIS A 118 8.87 5.64 6.42
C HIS A 118 9.25 4.15 6.27
N LEU A 119 8.87 3.51 5.18
CA LEU A 119 9.29 2.17 4.82
C LEU A 119 10.37 2.21 3.73
N LYS A 120 11.35 1.30 3.82
CA LYS A 120 12.26 1.08 2.72
C LYS A 120 11.46 0.56 1.53
N VAL A 121 11.57 1.21 0.38
CA VAL A 121 10.90 0.74 -0.84
C VAL A 121 11.66 -0.46 -1.40
N ILE A 122 10.93 -1.54 -1.70
CA ILE A 122 11.46 -2.72 -2.38
C ILE A 122 11.41 -2.50 -3.90
N LYS A 123 10.25 -2.09 -4.40
CA LYS A 123 10.03 -1.71 -5.80
C LYS A 123 8.71 -0.95 -5.93
N ASP A 124 8.70 0.15 -6.67
CA ASP A 124 7.53 0.99 -6.93
C ASP A 124 6.70 1.28 -5.67
N LEU A 125 5.50 0.73 -5.56
CA LEU A 125 4.58 0.95 -4.45
C LEU A 125 4.72 -0.08 -3.32
N ILE A 126 5.75 -0.94 -3.35
CA ILE A 126 5.96 -1.99 -2.36
C ILE A 126 6.99 -1.54 -1.32
N GLY A 127 6.53 -1.32 -0.10
CA GLY A 127 7.37 -1.11 1.08
C GLY A 127 7.79 -2.40 1.77
N ASP A 128 8.93 -2.36 2.46
CA ASP A 128 9.44 -3.45 3.30
C ASP A 128 8.78 -3.42 4.68
N LEU A 129 8.02 -4.46 5.00
CA LEU A 129 7.30 -4.62 6.26
C LEU A 129 8.11 -5.39 7.32
N SER A 130 9.36 -5.75 7.05
CA SER A 130 10.18 -6.59 7.96
C SER A 130 10.27 -6.02 9.37
N ASN A 131 10.41 -4.69 9.50
CA ASN A 131 10.45 -4.04 10.82
C ASN A 131 9.12 -4.13 11.55
N LEU A 132 7.99 -3.96 10.86
CA LEU A 132 6.65 -4.12 11.43
C LEU A 132 6.45 -5.54 11.97
N TYR A 133 6.85 -6.55 11.20
CA TYR A 133 6.72 -7.94 11.64
C TYR A 133 7.65 -8.30 12.80
N LYS A 134 8.86 -7.74 12.87
CA LYS A 134 9.73 -7.89 14.04
C LYS A 134 9.11 -7.29 15.30
N GLN A 135 8.50 -6.12 15.20
CA GLN A 135 7.78 -5.50 16.32
C GLN A 135 6.56 -6.33 16.72
N TYR A 136 5.79 -6.83 15.75
CA TYR A 136 4.67 -7.72 15.98
C TYR A 136 5.09 -9.02 16.68
N GLU A 137 6.18 -9.64 16.25
CA GLU A 137 6.74 -10.84 16.87
C GLU A 137 7.18 -10.58 18.31
N SER A 138 7.75 -9.42 18.60
CA SER A 138 8.28 -9.09 19.94
C SER A 138 7.20 -9.07 21.02
N ILE A 139 5.97 -8.72 20.69
CA ILE A 139 4.84 -8.74 21.63
C ILE A 139 4.15 -10.11 21.73
N GLN A 140 4.55 -11.06 20.89
CA GLN A 140 4.06 -12.45 20.90
C GLN A 140 2.52 -12.53 20.94
N PRO A 141 1.78 -12.00 19.94
CA PRO A 141 0.34 -11.80 19.99
C PRO A 141 -0.49 -13.09 19.80
N TRP A 142 0.18 -14.21 19.65
CA TRP A 142 -0.48 -15.51 19.52
C TRP A 142 -0.95 -16.07 20.86
N LEU A 143 -1.90 -17.00 20.79
CA LEU A 143 -2.46 -17.64 21.96
C LEU A 143 -1.38 -18.44 22.73
N LYS A 144 -1.22 -18.14 24.01
CA LYS A 144 -0.35 -18.88 24.92
C LYS A 144 -1.19 -19.60 25.95
N THR A 145 -0.97 -20.89 26.12
CA THR A 145 -1.63 -21.67 27.17
C THR A 145 -0.60 -22.45 27.99
N SER A 146 -0.74 -22.43 29.30
CA SER A 146 0.03 -23.27 30.21
C SER A 146 -0.66 -24.63 30.45
N LYS A 147 -1.89 -24.80 29.98
CA LYS A 147 -2.66 -26.04 30.19
C LYS A 147 -2.45 -26.98 29.01
N THR A 148 -1.97 -28.18 29.30
CA THR A 148 -1.97 -29.27 28.33
C THR A 148 -3.43 -29.69 28.11
N ASN A 149 -3.93 -29.61 26.89
CA ASN A 149 -5.29 -30.04 26.58
C ASN A 149 -5.31 -31.58 26.50
N THR A 150 -5.56 -32.23 27.65
CA THR A 150 -5.64 -33.69 27.76
C THR A 150 -6.97 -34.25 27.30
N GLU A 151 -8.02 -33.42 27.24
CA GLU A 151 -9.41 -33.86 26.96
C GLU A 151 -9.81 -33.81 25.49
N LYS A 152 -8.95 -33.38 24.58
CA LYS A 152 -9.28 -33.17 23.14
C LYS A 152 -10.49 -32.26 22.90
N LYS A 153 -10.82 -31.39 23.84
CA LYS A 153 -11.89 -30.40 23.76
C LYS A 153 -11.32 -29.01 23.52
N GLU A 154 -12.12 -28.11 23.00
CA GLU A 154 -11.75 -26.70 22.86
C GLU A 154 -11.46 -26.05 24.22
N ILE A 155 -10.45 -25.18 24.26
CA ILE A 155 -10.17 -24.33 25.42
C ILE A 155 -11.12 -23.14 25.36
N LEU A 156 -12.08 -23.10 26.26
CA LEU A 156 -13.09 -22.05 26.30
C LEU A 156 -12.48 -20.74 26.85
N GLN A 157 -12.84 -19.64 26.23
CA GLN A 157 -12.56 -18.27 26.67
C GLN A 157 -13.81 -17.67 27.30
N SER A 158 -13.67 -16.99 28.45
CA SER A 158 -14.78 -16.27 29.02
C SER A 158 -15.16 -15.04 28.17
N GLN A 159 -16.45 -14.62 28.25
CA GLN A 159 -16.91 -13.39 27.58
C GLN A 159 -16.11 -12.14 28.02
N ASN A 160 -15.81 -12.08 29.32
CA ASN A 160 -15.03 -10.99 29.91
C ASN A 160 -13.59 -10.95 29.36
N ASP A 161 -12.94 -12.10 29.17
CA ASP A 161 -11.59 -12.13 28.59
C ASP A 161 -11.63 -11.82 27.09
N ARG A 162 -12.69 -12.25 26.40
CA ARG A 162 -12.88 -11.91 24.98
C ARG A 162 -13.07 -10.40 24.78
N SER A 163 -13.84 -9.74 25.62
CA SER A 163 -14.10 -8.30 25.51
C SER A 163 -12.85 -7.44 25.72
N LYS A 164 -11.84 -7.92 26.44
CA LYS A 164 -10.54 -7.23 26.60
C LYS A 164 -9.74 -7.14 25.30
N LEU A 165 -10.07 -7.95 24.30
CA LEU A 165 -9.40 -7.98 23.01
C LEU A 165 -10.06 -7.06 21.97
N ASP A 166 -11.22 -6.49 22.27
CA ASP A 166 -11.92 -5.60 21.34
C ASP A 166 -11.05 -4.39 20.98
N GLY A 167 -10.97 -4.07 19.70
CA GLY A 167 -10.08 -3.03 19.16
C GLY A 167 -8.65 -3.50 18.84
N TYR A 168 -8.20 -4.62 19.39
CA TYR A 168 -6.86 -5.15 19.11
C TYR A 168 -6.84 -6.24 18.05
N TYR A 169 -7.75 -7.21 18.15
CA TYR A 169 -7.76 -8.36 17.24
C TYR A 169 -8.27 -8.02 15.83
N GLU A 170 -8.99 -6.90 15.68
CA GLU A 170 -9.46 -6.41 14.37
C GLU A 170 -8.36 -5.81 13.50
N CYS A 171 -7.16 -5.63 14.04
CA CYS A 171 -6.03 -5.10 13.28
C CYS A 171 -5.65 -6.02 12.12
N ILE A 172 -5.68 -5.48 10.90
CA ILE A 172 -5.35 -6.20 9.66
C ILE A 172 -3.87 -6.07 9.25
N LEU A 173 -3.03 -5.52 10.10
CA LEU A 173 -1.58 -5.33 9.89
C LEU A 173 -1.24 -4.58 8.59
N CYS A 174 -2.06 -3.64 8.16
CA CYS A 174 -1.85 -2.88 6.92
C CYS A 174 -0.74 -1.82 7.02
N ALA A 175 -0.27 -1.51 8.21
CA ALA A 175 0.75 -0.50 8.51
C ALA A 175 0.35 0.97 8.24
N CYS A 176 -0.87 1.29 7.82
CA CYS A 176 -1.28 2.67 7.55
C CYS A 176 -1.10 3.60 8.76
N CYS A 177 -1.48 3.17 9.96
CA CYS A 177 -1.31 3.95 11.19
C CYS A 177 0.16 4.06 11.61
N SER A 178 0.91 2.96 11.60
CA SER A 178 2.33 2.95 11.98
C SER A 178 3.18 3.86 11.10
N THR A 179 2.85 3.96 9.83
CA THR A 179 3.58 4.79 8.86
C THR A 179 3.07 6.23 8.77
N SER A 180 2.02 6.57 9.51
CA SER A 180 1.53 7.95 9.62
C SER A 180 2.16 8.73 10.79
N CYS A 181 2.86 8.02 11.66
CA CYS A 181 3.49 8.61 12.83
C CYS A 181 4.83 9.26 12.49
#